data_b4861d075721e2cdbae5cd21b5ff3377
#
_entry.id   b4861d075721e2cdbae5cd21b5ff3377
#
_cell.length_a   1.000
_cell.length_b   1.000
_cell.length_c   1.000
_cell.angle_alpha   90.00
_cell.angle_beta   90.00
_cell.angle_gamma   90.00
#
_symmetry.space_group_name_H-M   'P 1'
#
loop_
_entity.id
_entity.type
_entity.pdbx_description
1 polymer ?
#
loop_
_entity_poly.entity_id
_entity_poly.type
_entity_poly.pdbx_seq_one_letter_code
_entity_poly.pdbx_strand_id
1 'polypeptide(L)'
;MTNGSTVQPERPKTAMIPAWNQAKWLVVDLETTGLSSRDTIIEIGAAVYENRELVDSFSALINPGGPLPSFITALTGLDDETLVHAPDLHTVFAHFCQWAEHLCDRGQISGLIAHNVAFDWGFLVRAQRTCDISLPHFEPIDTLSMARALLPTEVSNHKLATLREHFKLGGSQHRALDDALATGILFYKLCEYAESLEKDPLAYCSPAYPLSS
;
A
#
# COMPACT_ATOMS: atom_id res chain seq x y z
N MET A 1 43.90 40.00 12.25
CA MET A 1 43.00 39.00 12.91
C MET A 1 41.67 39.05 12.17
N THR A 2 41.48 38.18 11.20
CA THR A 2 40.28 38.15 10.40
C THR A 2 39.43 36.97 10.89
N ASN A 3 38.28 37.30 11.49
CA ASN A 3 37.29 36.30 11.91
C ASN A 3 36.60 35.70 10.69
N GLY A 4 36.94 34.46 10.34
CA GLY A 4 36.22 33.65 9.37
C GLY A 4 34.94 33.08 9.99
N SER A 5 33.81 33.69 9.70
CA SER A 5 32.50 33.15 10.06
C SER A 5 32.15 32.00 9.07
N THR A 6 32.21 30.78 9.55
CA THR A 6 31.82 29.59 8.78
C THR A 6 30.26 29.53 8.75
N VAL A 7 29.67 29.94 7.64
CA VAL A 7 28.26 29.75 7.37
C VAL A 7 28.03 28.25 7.13
N GLN A 8 27.35 27.58 8.04
CA GLN A 8 26.89 26.22 7.81
C GLN A 8 25.78 26.22 6.72
N PRO A 9 25.80 25.28 5.77
CA PRO A 9 24.72 25.18 4.79
C PRO A 9 23.41 24.88 5.52
N GLU A 10 22.41 25.74 5.32
CA GLU A 10 21.04 25.48 5.76
C GLU A 10 20.57 24.16 5.17
N ARG A 11 20.10 23.22 6.02
CA ARG A 11 19.41 22.02 5.57
C ARG A 11 18.22 22.46 4.72
N PRO A 12 17.94 21.78 3.58
CA PRO A 12 16.76 22.08 2.80
C PRO A 12 15.54 21.97 3.72
N LYS A 13 14.68 22.99 3.73
CA LYS A 13 13.42 22.99 4.46
C LYS A 13 12.63 21.78 3.95
N THR A 14 12.55 20.73 4.77
CA THR A 14 11.68 19.57 4.53
C THR A 14 10.30 20.13 4.23
N ALA A 15 9.77 19.87 3.05
CA ALA A 15 8.39 20.21 2.72
C ALA A 15 7.52 19.65 3.86
N MET A 16 6.73 20.51 4.50
CA MET A 16 5.82 20.06 5.57
C MET A 16 4.90 19.02 4.95
N ILE A 17 5.05 17.76 5.38
CA ILE A 17 4.08 16.73 5.03
C ILE A 17 2.73 17.23 5.58
N PRO A 18 1.67 17.31 4.75
CA PRO A 18 0.35 17.69 5.23
C PRO A 18 -0.02 16.82 6.43
N ALA A 19 -0.76 17.38 7.39
CA ALA A 19 -1.24 16.58 8.51
C ALA A 19 -1.91 15.31 7.95
N TRP A 20 -1.62 14.14 8.54
CA TRP A 20 -2.04 12.82 8.03
C TRP A 20 -3.52 12.74 7.64
N ASN A 21 -4.37 13.53 8.30
CA ASN A 21 -5.82 13.61 8.08
C ASN A 21 -6.24 14.48 6.88
N GLN A 22 -5.33 15.31 6.33
CA GLN A 22 -5.56 16.18 5.17
C GLN A 22 -4.76 15.74 3.93
N ALA A 23 -3.87 14.79 4.12
CA ALA A 23 -3.03 14.28 3.05
C ALA A 23 -3.81 13.37 2.10
N LYS A 24 -3.30 13.25 0.86
CA LYS A 24 -3.77 12.29 -0.12
C LYS A 24 -2.92 11.03 -0.04
N TRP A 25 -3.54 9.89 0.14
CA TRP A 25 -2.91 8.59 0.30
C TRP A 25 -3.36 7.62 -0.78
N LEU A 26 -2.40 6.93 -1.39
CA LEU A 26 -2.65 5.77 -2.24
C LEU A 26 -2.54 4.51 -1.38
N VAL A 27 -3.58 3.72 -1.31
CA VAL A 27 -3.60 2.42 -0.60
C VAL A 27 -3.62 1.32 -1.64
N VAL A 28 -2.77 0.31 -1.48
CA VAL A 28 -2.67 -0.82 -2.43
C VAL A 28 -2.73 -2.13 -1.66
N ASP A 29 -3.34 -3.12 -2.27
CA ASP A 29 -3.30 -4.52 -1.88
C ASP A 29 -3.26 -5.38 -3.14
N LEU A 30 -2.53 -6.50 -3.10
CA LEU A 30 -2.31 -7.38 -4.23
C LEU A 30 -2.67 -8.82 -3.89
N GLU A 31 -3.41 -9.48 -4.79
CA GLU A 31 -3.47 -10.94 -4.79
C GLU A 31 -2.43 -11.50 -5.77
N THR A 32 -1.83 -12.62 -5.42
CA THR A 32 -0.68 -13.18 -6.16
C THR A 32 -0.79 -14.71 -6.28
N THR A 33 -0.05 -15.32 -7.20
CA THR A 33 0.03 -16.79 -7.34
C THR A 33 0.78 -17.46 -6.19
N GLY A 34 1.42 -16.69 -5.31
CA GLY A 34 2.19 -17.16 -4.16
C GLY A 34 3.12 -16.09 -3.61
N LEU A 35 4.08 -16.47 -2.77
CA LEU A 35 4.91 -15.55 -2.00
C LEU A 35 6.34 -15.40 -2.52
N SER A 36 6.73 -16.17 -3.54
CA SER A 36 8.11 -16.23 -4.01
C SER A 36 8.41 -15.20 -5.11
N SER A 37 9.68 -15.06 -5.45
CA SER A 37 10.12 -14.21 -6.57
C SER A 37 9.69 -14.73 -7.95
N ARG A 38 9.18 -15.98 -8.04
CA ARG A 38 8.65 -16.59 -9.27
C ARG A 38 7.15 -16.40 -9.43
N ASP A 39 6.49 -15.93 -8.36
CA ASP A 39 5.06 -15.70 -8.36
C ASP A 39 4.72 -14.34 -8.99
N THR A 40 3.51 -14.24 -9.52
CA THR A 40 3.04 -13.05 -10.23
C THR A 40 1.76 -12.50 -9.58
N ILE A 41 1.44 -11.24 -9.90
CA ILE A 41 0.20 -10.59 -9.48
C ILE A 41 -0.97 -11.19 -10.29
N ILE A 42 -2.09 -11.44 -9.62
CA ILE A 42 -3.36 -11.89 -10.23
C ILE A 42 -4.51 -10.91 -9.99
N GLU A 43 -4.39 -10.01 -9.02
CA GLU A 43 -5.33 -8.90 -8.83
C GLU A 43 -4.59 -7.69 -8.26
N ILE A 44 -4.90 -6.49 -8.75
CA ILE A 44 -4.49 -5.22 -8.15
C ILE A 44 -5.75 -4.54 -7.62
N GLY A 45 -5.77 -4.24 -6.32
CA GLY A 45 -6.74 -3.40 -5.69
C GLY A 45 -6.06 -2.14 -5.16
N ALA A 46 -6.61 -0.96 -5.49
CA ALA A 46 -6.08 0.28 -4.96
C ALA A 46 -7.20 1.29 -4.66
N ALA A 47 -6.98 2.12 -3.65
CA ALA A 47 -7.91 3.15 -3.21
C ALA A 47 -7.17 4.44 -2.92
N VAL A 48 -7.78 5.58 -3.27
CA VAL A 48 -7.22 6.89 -2.95
C VAL A 48 -8.09 7.56 -1.92
N TYR A 49 -7.46 7.93 -0.83
CA TYR A 49 -8.09 8.71 0.24
C TYR A 49 -7.52 10.12 0.28
N GLU A 50 -8.40 11.10 0.39
CA GLU A 50 -8.06 12.51 0.60
C GLU A 50 -9.00 13.09 1.66
N ASN A 51 -8.47 13.78 2.65
CA ASN A 51 -9.27 14.29 3.79
C ASN A 51 -10.09 13.18 4.49
N ARG A 52 -9.57 11.95 4.55
CA ARG A 52 -10.21 10.76 5.13
C ARG A 52 -11.39 10.20 4.32
N GLU A 53 -11.67 10.74 3.16
CA GLU A 53 -12.72 10.27 2.27
C GLU A 53 -12.12 9.49 1.09
N LEU A 54 -12.79 8.43 0.67
CA LEU A 54 -12.46 7.71 -0.55
C LEU A 54 -12.81 8.58 -1.74
N VAL A 55 -11.81 8.94 -2.55
CA VAL A 55 -12.00 9.84 -3.71
C VAL A 55 -11.83 9.15 -5.06
N ASP A 56 -11.13 8.01 -5.09
CA ASP A 56 -10.94 7.23 -6.31
C ASP A 56 -10.55 5.79 -5.96
N SER A 57 -10.68 4.86 -6.91
CA SER A 57 -10.28 3.47 -6.74
C SER A 57 -9.93 2.80 -8.06
N PHE A 58 -9.09 1.78 -7.99
CA PHE A 58 -8.68 0.93 -9.11
C PHE A 58 -8.85 -0.54 -8.71
N SER A 59 -9.38 -1.36 -9.60
CA SER A 59 -9.44 -2.81 -9.42
C SER A 59 -9.31 -3.50 -10.76
N ALA A 60 -8.39 -4.46 -10.85
CA ALA A 60 -8.22 -5.24 -12.07
C ALA A 60 -7.68 -6.64 -11.77
N LEU A 61 -8.26 -7.64 -12.43
CA LEU A 61 -7.77 -9.01 -12.48
C LEU A 61 -6.68 -9.14 -13.54
N ILE A 62 -5.76 -10.08 -13.34
CA ILE A 62 -4.62 -10.34 -14.21
C ILE A 62 -4.55 -11.83 -14.52
N ASN A 63 -4.44 -12.18 -15.79
CA ASN A 63 -4.18 -13.54 -16.22
C ASN A 63 -2.70 -13.89 -15.92
N PRO A 64 -2.42 -14.88 -15.04
CA PRO A 64 -1.07 -15.29 -14.72
C PRO A 64 -0.34 -16.08 -15.83
N GLY A 65 -1.02 -16.43 -16.91
CA GLY A 65 -0.47 -17.23 -18.01
C GLY A 65 -0.34 -18.73 -17.70
N GLY A 66 -0.91 -19.22 -16.61
CA GLY A 66 -0.86 -20.61 -16.17
C GLY A 66 -1.87 -20.89 -15.06
N PRO A 67 -2.03 -22.18 -14.67
CA PRO A 67 -3.02 -22.55 -13.66
C PRO A 67 -2.64 -22.01 -12.26
N LEU A 68 -3.66 -21.63 -11.48
CA LEU A 68 -3.51 -21.23 -10.11
C LEU A 68 -3.19 -22.43 -9.20
N PRO A 69 -2.30 -22.27 -8.22
CA PRO A 69 -2.20 -23.21 -7.11
C PRO A 69 -3.54 -23.28 -6.35
N SER A 70 -4.00 -24.49 -6.03
CA SER A 70 -5.32 -24.70 -5.41
C SER A 70 -5.49 -23.97 -4.07
N PHE A 71 -4.40 -23.75 -3.33
CA PHE A 71 -4.45 -22.98 -2.09
C PHE A 71 -4.71 -21.49 -2.34
N ILE A 72 -4.29 -20.93 -3.48
CA ILE A 72 -4.59 -19.53 -3.87
C ILE A 72 -6.08 -19.42 -4.21
N THR A 73 -6.62 -20.35 -5.01
CA THR A 73 -8.06 -20.41 -5.30
C THR A 73 -8.88 -20.51 -4.00
N ALA A 74 -8.44 -21.35 -3.06
CA ALA A 74 -9.13 -21.47 -1.77
C ALA A 74 -9.02 -20.20 -0.90
N LEU A 75 -7.95 -19.43 -1.04
CA LEU A 75 -7.71 -18.19 -0.28
C LEU A 75 -8.49 -17.02 -0.87
N THR A 76 -8.37 -16.79 -2.18
CA THR A 76 -8.87 -15.58 -2.87
C THR A 76 -10.26 -15.75 -3.47
N GLY A 77 -10.70 -17.01 -3.68
CA GLY A 77 -11.90 -17.33 -4.43
C GLY A 77 -11.75 -17.12 -5.95
N LEU A 78 -10.56 -16.72 -6.43
CA LEU A 78 -10.28 -16.60 -7.85
C LEU A 78 -9.93 -17.98 -8.43
N ASP A 79 -10.41 -18.29 -9.62
CA ASP A 79 -10.16 -19.54 -10.31
C ASP A 79 -9.62 -19.32 -11.73
N ASP A 80 -9.16 -20.40 -12.35
CA ASP A 80 -8.60 -20.37 -13.70
C ASP A 80 -9.63 -19.90 -14.74
N GLU A 81 -10.92 -20.24 -14.55
CA GLU A 81 -12.01 -19.86 -15.47
C GLU A 81 -12.20 -18.33 -15.46
N THR A 82 -12.12 -17.71 -14.29
CA THR A 82 -12.20 -16.26 -14.14
C THR A 82 -10.97 -15.58 -14.76
N LEU A 83 -9.77 -16.07 -14.45
CA LEU A 83 -8.52 -15.38 -14.81
C LEU A 83 -8.10 -15.60 -16.27
N VAL A 84 -8.53 -16.67 -16.94
CA VAL A 84 -8.19 -16.90 -18.35
C VAL A 84 -8.69 -15.79 -19.28
N HIS A 85 -9.74 -15.08 -18.89
CA HIS A 85 -10.33 -13.97 -19.64
C HIS A 85 -9.79 -12.59 -19.23
N ALA A 86 -9.00 -12.52 -18.14
CA ALA A 86 -8.39 -11.28 -17.70
C ALA A 86 -7.23 -10.87 -18.63
N PRO A 87 -6.93 -9.56 -18.74
CA PRO A 87 -5.75 -9.08 -19.45
C PRO A 87 -4.46 -9.59 -18.79
N ASP A 88 -3.35 -9.53 -19.52
CA ASP A 88 -2.03 -9.86 -19.00
C ASP A 88 -1.48 -8.78 -18.03
N LEU A 89 -0.40 -9.13 -17.32
CA LEU A 89 0.25 -8.24 -16.37
C LEU A 89 0.69 -6.92 -17.00
N HIS A 90 1.26 -6.95 -18.22
CA HIS A 90 1.76 -5.75 -18.89
C HIS A 90 0.62 -4.75 -19.14
N THR A 91 -0.51 -5.22 -19.64
CA THR A 91 -1.68 -4.39 -19.93
C THR A 91 -2.25 -3.77 -18.66
N VAL A 92 -2.47 -4.57 -17.61
CA VAL A 92 -3.06 -4.07 -16.37
C VAL A 92 -2.10 -3.14 -15.63
N PHE A 93 -0.80 -3.49 -15.58
CA PHE A 93 0.20 -2.66 -14.91
C PHE A 93 0.39 -1.32 -15.61
N ALA A 94 0.33 -1.27 -16.95
CA ALA A 94 0.33 -0.01 -17.71
C ALA A 94 -0.87 0.88 -17.31
N HIS A 95 -2.06 0.33 -17.24
CA HIS A 95 -3.26 1.06 -16.81
C HIS A 95 -3.17 1.53 -15.36
N PHE A 96 -2.65 0.69 -14.46
CA PHE A 96 -2.43 1.06 -13.07
C PHE A 96 -1.44 2.23 -12.92
N CYS A 97 -0.29 2.17 -13.60
CA CYS A 97 0.70 3.24 -13.59
C CYS A 97 0.14 4.54 -14.17
N GLN A 98 -0.56 4.48 -15.31
CA GLN A 98 -1.21 5.64 -15.90
C GLN A 98 -2.26 6.27 -14.97
N TRP A 99 -3.07 5.45 -14.30
CA TRP A 99 -4.03 5.92 -13.30
C TRP A 99 -3.31 6.59 -12.13
N ALA A 100 -2.24 5.98 -11.60
CA ALA A 100 -1.45 6.53 -10.50
C ALA A 100 -0.74 7.84 -10.88
N GLU A 101 -0.19 7.96 -12.10
CA GLU A 101 0.39 9.20 -12.64
C GLU A 101 -0.66 10.32 -12.71
N HIS A 102 -1.85 10.02 -13.24
CA HIS A 102 -2.93 10.99 -13.34
C HIS A 102 -3.36 11.53 -11.96
N LEU A 103 -3.30 10.68 -10.92
CA LEU A 103 -3.56 11.11 -9.55
C LEU A 103 -2.47 12.04 -9.01
N CYS A 104 -1.19 11.79 -9.36
CA CYS A 104 -0.09 12.66 -9.00
C CYS A 104 -0.20 14.03 -9.68
N ASP A 105 -0.64 14.08 -10.93
CA ASP A 105 -0.86 15.34 -11.69
C ASP A 105 -1.96 16.20 -11.06
N ARG A 106 -2.94 15.58 -10.38
CA ARG A 106 -4.06 16.24 -9.70
C ARG A 106 -3.76 16.64 -8.24
N GLY A 107 -2.55 16.42 -7.77
CA GLY A 107 -2.09 16.76 -6.43
C GLY A 107 -1.12 15.74 -5.88
N GLN A 108 -0.26 16.17 -4.96
CA GLN A 108 0.77 15.31 -4.40
C GLN A 108 0.15 14.14 -3.61
N ILE A 109 0.50 12.91 -3.98
CA ILE A 109 0.27 11.72 -3.16
C ILE A 109 1.35 11.72 -2.07
N SER A 110 0.95 11.65 -0.80
CA SER A 110 1.85 11.72 0.36
C SER A 110 2.56 10.41 0.67
N GLY A 111 2.00 9.29 0.20
CA GLY A 111 2.62 7.97 0.33
C GLY A 111 1.74 6.85 -0.21
N LEU A 112 2.36 5.68 -0.38
CA LEU A 112 1.69 4.42 -0.72
C LEU A 112 1.56 3.57 0.54
N ILE A 113 0.34 3.30 0.94
CA ILE A 113 -0.01 2.52 2.12
C ILE A 113 -0.32 1.07 1.71
N ALA A 114 0.22 0.10 2.46
CA ALA A 114 -0.22 -1.29 2.40
C ALA A 114 -0.13 -1.95 3.78
N HIS A 115 -0.74 -3.12 3.94
CA HIS A 115 -0.61 -3.91 5.16
C HIS A 115 0.49 -4.97 4.98
N ASN A 116 1.69 -4.71 5.50
CA ASN A 116 2.96 -5.35 5.15
C ASN A 116 3.50 -4.88 3.79
N VAL A 117 3.68 -3.57 3.67
CA VAL A 117 4.02 -2.88 2.42
C VAL A 117 5.22 -3.49 1.67
N ALA A 118 6.17 -4.12 2.36
CA ALA A 118 7.32 -4.77 1.73
C ALA A 118 6.90 -5.89 0.76
N PHE A 119 5.79 -6.56 1.01
CA PHE A 119 5.24 -7.59 0.13
C PHE A 119 4.72 -6.97 -1.17
N ASP A 120 3.77 -6.06 -1.08
CA ASP A 120 3.15 -5.42 -2.25
C ASP A 120 4.16 -4.64 -3.07
N TRP A 121 5.00 -3.87 -2.38
CA TRP A 121 6.09 -3.12 -3.01
C TRP A 121 7.03 -4.03 -3.81
N GLY A 122 7.43 -5.18 -3.25
CA GLY A 122 8.28 -6.14 -3.93
C GLY A 122 7.66 -6.67 -5.23
N PHE A 123 6.35 -6.89 -5.27
CA PHE A 123 5.63 -7.29 -6.48
C PHE A 123 5.50 -6.14 -7.49
N LEU A 124 5.19 -4.93 -7.05
CA LEU A 124 5.10 -3.74 -7.91
C LEU A 124 6.45 -3.44 -8.58
N VAL A 125 7.56 -3.48 -7.83
CA VAL A 125 8.92 -3.27 -8.38
C VAL A 125 9.29 -4.37 -9.40
N ARG A 126 8.89 -5.62 -9.16
CA ARG A 126 9.09 -6.69 -10.16
C ARG A 126 8.25 -6.49 -11.40
N ALA A 127 6.97 -6.09 -11.24
CA ALA A 127 6.10 -5.76 -12.37
C ALA A 127 6.67 -4.62 -13.21
N GLN A 128 7.17 -3.55 -12.58
CA GLN A 128 7.86 -2.45 -13.24
C GLN A 128 9.02 -2.94 -14.13
N ARG A 129 9.87 -3.81 -13.59
CA ARG A 129 11.02 -4.36 -14.35
C ARG A 129 10.57 -5.30 -15.46
N THR A 130 9.58 -6.16 -15.21
CA THR A 130 9.09 -7.14 -16.18
C THR A 130 8.38 -6.48 -17.34
N CYS A 131 7.62 -5.43 -17.08
CA CYS A 131 6.85 -4.71 -18.08
C CYS A 131 7.62 -3.55 -18.72
N ASP A 132 8.79 -3.18 -18.19
CA ASP A 132 9.54 -1.96 -18.59
C ASP A 132 8.68 -0.68 -18.50
N ILE A 133 7.87 -0.58 -17.45
CA ILE A 133 6.96 0.54 -17.19
C ILE A 133 7.30 1.14 -15.83
N SER A 134 7.53 2.45 -15.77
CA SER A 134 7.85 3.14 -14.52
C SER A 134 6.59 3.33 -13.64
N LEU A 135 6.70 2.95 -12.38
CA LEU A 135 5.73 3.33 -11.35
C LEU A 135 6.10 4.72 -10.79
N PRO A 136 5.16 5.63 -10.55
CA PRO A 136 5.44 6.86 -9.84
C PRO A 136 6.11 6.60 -8.48
N HIS A 137 6.97 7.54 -8.06
CA HIS A 137 7.65 7.40 -6.78
C HIS A 137 6.71 7.71 -5.62
N PHE A 138 6.62 6.79 -4.67
CA PHE A 138 5.83 6.92 -3.45
C PHE A 138 6.68 6.64 -2.22
N GLU A 139 6.42 7.37 -1.13
CA GLU A 139 6.94 7.00 0.20
C GLU A 139 6.12 5.82 0.76
N PRO A 140 6.75 4.69 1.12
CA PRO A 140 6.02 3.52 1.60
C PRO A 140 5.57 3.69 3.05
N ILE A 141 4.31 3.36 3.32
CA ILE A 141 3.66 3.42 4.63
C ILE A 141 3.16 2.02 5.01
N ASP A 142 3.63 1.49 6.13
CA ASP A 142 3.32 0.13 6.59
C ASP A 142 2.35 0.10 7.78
N THR A 143 1.09 -0.22 7.54
CA THR A 143 0.09 -0.34 8.61
C THR A 143 0.34 -1.55 9.52
N LEU A 144 1.06 -2.58 9.07
CA LEU A 144 1.46 -3.71 9.94
C LEU A 144 2.48 -3.26 10.99
N SER A 145 3.48 -2.47 10.60
CA SER A 145 4.46 -1.88 11.52
C SER A 145 3.80 -0.94 12.51
N MET A 146 2.87 -0.09 12.05
CA MET A 146 2.08 0.78 12.91
C MET A 146 1.27 -0.03 13.92
N ALA A 147 0.53 -1.05 13.48
CA ALA A 147 -0.29 -1.88 14.36
C ALA A 147 0.56 -2.60 15.41
N ARG A 148 1.71 -3.15 15.04
CA ARG A 148 2.63 -3.81 15.98
C ARG A 148 3.18 -2.86 17.05
N ALA A 149 3.46 -1.62 16.69
CA ALA A 149 3.99 -0.62 17.62
C ALA A 149 2.91 -0.01 18.53
N LEU A 150 1.69 0.12 18.04
CA LEU A 150 0.60 0.80 18.73
C LEU A 150 -0.30 -0.15 19.52
N LEU A 151 -0.43 -1.41 19.09
CA LEU A 151 -1.34 -2.42 19.65
C LEU A 151 -0.57 -3.70 20.05
N PRO A 152 0.51 -3.62 20.86
CA PRO A 152 1.37 -4.78 21.10
C PRO A 152 0.67 -5.92 21.86
N THR A 153 -0.36 -5.62 22.63
CA THR A 153 -1.08 -6.57 23.51
C THR A 153 -2.60 -6.57 23.32
N GLU A 154 -3.14 -5.61 22.56
CA GLU A 154 -4.59 -5.40 22.41
C GLU A 154 -5.23 -6.40 21.46
N VAL A 155 -4.43 -7.05 20.60
CA VAL A 155 -4.88 -8.03 19.61
C VAL A 155 -4.06 -9.32 19.68
N SER A 156 -4.66 -10.44 19.30
CA SER A 156 -3.99 -11.76 19.31
C SER A 156 -2.87 -11.87 18.25
N ASN A 157 -3.00 -11.15 17.16
CA ASN A 157 -2.00 -10.97 16.11
C ASN A 157 -2.35 -9.73 15.29
N HIS A 158 -1.43 -9.31 14.40
CA HIS A 158 -1.58 -8.07 13.62
C HIS A 158 -1.91 -8.34 12.15
N LYS A 159 -2.54 -9.48 11.81
CA LYS A 159 -3.07 -9.73 10.47
C LYS A 159 -4.24 -8.79 10.19
N LEU A 160 -4.43 -8.40 8.93
CA LEU A 160 -5.51 -7.51 8.52
C LEU A 160 -6.89 -8.03 8.98
N ALA A 161 -7.14 -9.34 8.87
CA ALA A 161 -8.38 -9.98 9.34
C ALA A 161 -8.65 -9.72 10.84
N THR A 162 -7.64 -9.90 11.69
CA THR A 162 -7.76 -9.65 13.14
C THR A 162 -8.00 -8.16 13.44
N LEU A 163 -7.31 -7.27 12.71
CA LEU A 163 -7.48 -5.83 12.88
C LEU A 163 -8.83 -5.34 12.34
N ARG A 164 -9.36 -5.97 11.28
CA ARG A 164 -10.74 -5.74 10.81
C ARG A 164 -11.76 -6.04 11.90
N GLU A 165 -11.64 -7.16 12.58
CA GLU A 165 -12.52 -7.53 13.69
C GLU A 165 -12.39 -6.56 14.86
N HIS A 166 -11.15 -6.24 15.27
CA HIS A 166 -10.86 -5.34 16.38
C HIS A 166 -11.46 -3.95 16.18
N PHE A 167 -11.26 -3.36 14.99
CA PHE A 167 -11.76 -2.03 14.65
C PHE A 167 -13.15 -2.04 13.99
N LYS A 168 -13.78 -3.20 13.82
CA LYS A 168 -15.10 -3.41 13.19
C LYS A 168 -15.15 -2.81 11.77
N LEU A 169 -14.10 -3.06 10.99
CA LEU A 169 -14.03 -2.62 9.60
C LEU A 169 -14.90 -3.54 8.74
N GLY A 170 -15.66 -2.97 7.83
CA GLY A 170 -16.51 -3.73 6.90
C GLY A 170 -15.74 -4.36 5.74
N GLY A 171 -16.50 -4.94 4.79
CA GLY A 171 -15.99 -5.50 3.54
C GLY A 171 -15.75 -7.02 3.59
N SER A 172 -15.56 -7.63 2.41
CA SER A 172 -15.12 -9.02 2.26
C SER A 172 -13.61 -9.12 2.49
N GLN A 173 -13.10 -10.35 2.61
CA GLN A 173 -11.67 -10.63 2.74
C GLN A 173 -11.17 -11.30 1.45
N HIS A 174 -9.86 -11.14 1.18
CA HIS A 174 -9.19 -11.78 0.06
C HIS A 174 -9.72 -11.37 -1.32
N ARG A 175 -10.08 -10.10 -1.44
CA ARG A 175 -10.26 -9.38 -2.69
C ARG A 175 -9.45 -8.10 -2.56
N ALA A 176 -8.52 -7.89 -3.47
CA ALA A 176 -7.50 -6.84 -3.37
C ALA A 176 -8.11 -5.44 -3.12
N LEU A 177 -9.21 -5.08 -3.80
CA LEU A 177 -9.84 -3.78 -3.54
C LEU A 177 -10.47 -3.69 -2.14
N ASP A 178 -11.15 -4.74 -1.68
CA ASP A 178 -11.77 -4.74 -0.33
C ASP A 178 -10.71 -4.68 0.78
N ASP A 179 -9.55 -5.33 0.56
CA ASP A 179 -8.42 -5.31 1.50
C ASP A 179 -7.69 -3.95 1.47
N ALA A 180 -7.53 -3.33 0.29
CA ALA A 180 -7.04 -1.95 0.18
C ALA A 180 -7.97 -0.94 0.87
N LEU A 181 -9.29 -1.04 0.67
CA LEU A 181 -10.28 -0.19 1.35
C LEU A 181 -10.20 -0.32 2.87
N ALA A 182 -10.16 -1.55 3.37
CA ALA A 182 -10.04 -1.80 4.81
C ALA A 182 -8.69 -1.29 5.38
N THR A 183 -7.60 -1.45 4.63
CA THR A 183 -6.26 -0.96 5.02
C THR A 183 -6.24 0.57 5.10
N GLY A 184 -6.91 1.27 4.19
CA GLY A 184 -7.06 2.72 4.25
C GLY A 184 -7.81 3.18 5.52
N ILE A 185 -8.94 2.54 5.85
CA ILE A 185 -9.68 2.85 7.08
C ILE A 185 -8.84 2.49 8.31
N LEU A 186 -8.14 1.34 8.30
CA LEU A 186 -7.23 0.92 9.36
C LEU A 186 -6.13 1.96 9.61
N PHE A 187 -5.51 2.49 8.56
CA PHE A 187 -4.50 3.54 8.68
C PHE A 187 -5.02 4.73 9.50
N TYR A 188 -6.21 5.24 9.17
CA TYR A 188 -6.81 6.35 9.92
C TYR A 188 -7.13 5.99 11.37
N LYS A 189 -7.59 4.76 11.64
CA LYS A 189 -7.83 4.28 13.01
C LYS A 189 -6.55 4.19 13.83
N LEU A 190 -5.46 3.74 13.22
CA LEU A 190 -4.15 3.69 13.88
C LEU A 190 -3.58 5.09 14.14
N CYS A 191 -3.79 6.04 13.21
CA CYS A 191 -3.41 7.43 13.41
C CYS A 191 -4.20 8.08 14.57
N GLU A 192 -5.52 7.91 14.62
CA GLU A 192 -6.37 8.37 15.73
C GLU A 192 -5.92 7.78 17.06
N TYR A 193 -5.60 6.49 17.07
CA TYR A 193 -5.13 5.81 18.27
C TYR A 193 -3.76 6.35 18.73
N ALA A 194 -2.82 6.56 17.81
CA ALA A 194 -1.52 7.16 18.13
C ALA A 194 -1.68 8.56 18.74
N GLU A 195 -2.52 9.42 18.16
CA GLU A 195 -2.81 10.75 18.70
C GLU A 195 -3.44 10.69 20.10
N SER A 196 -4.31 9.72 20.36
CA SER A 196 -4.89 9.51 21.71
C SER A 196 -3.83 9.16 22.76
N LEU A 197 -2.70 8.64 22.33
CA LEU A 197 -1.51 8.35 23.16
C LEU A 197 -0.46 9.48 23.15
N GLU A 198 -0.80 10.65 22.59
CA GLU A 198 0.10 11.79 22.38
C GLU A 198 1.36 11.44 21.56
N LYS A 199 1.23 10.52 20.59
CA LYS A 199 2.30 10.06 19.71
C LYS A 199 2.09 10.56 18.28
N ASP A 200 3.21 10.82 17.57
CA ASP A 200 3.18 11.10 16.14
C ASP A 200 2.80 9.82 15.36
N PRO A 201 1.66 9.77 14.66
CA PRO A 201 1.23 8.60 13.91
C PRO A 201 2.26 8.12 12.89
N LEU A 202 2.91 9.05 12.17
CA LEU A 202 3.82 8.71 11.09
C LEU A 202 5.21 8.22 11.57
N ALA A 203 5.52 8.35 12.86
CA ALA A 203 6.76 7.81 13.42
C ALA A 203 6.82 6.26 13.41
N TYR A 204 5.70 5.57 13.19
CA TYR A 204 5.58 4.12 13.28
C TYR A 204 5.32 3.44 11.92
N CYS A 205 5.29 4.18 10.84
CA CYS A 205 4.85 3.69 9.53
C CYS A 205 5.97 3.14 8.63
N SER A 206 7.23 3.19 9.07
CA SER A 206 8.33 2.64 8.29
C SER A 206 8.24 1.11 8.20
N PRO A 207 8.48 0.52 7.02
CA PRO A 207 8.46 -0.93 6.86
C PRO A 207 9.51 -1.60 7.74
N ALA A 208 9.16 -2.77 8.30
CA ALA A 208 10.04 -3.54 9.18
C ALA A 208 11.31 -4.06 8.47
N TYR A 209 11.27 -4.15 7.13
CA TYR A 209 12.37 -4.62 6.29
C TYR A 209 12.69 -3.58 5.21
N PRO A 210 13.99 -3.48 4.80
CA PRO A 210 14.35 -2.61 3.69
C PRO A 210 13.62 -3.05 2.42
N LEU A 211 13.04 -2.08 1.71
CA LEU A 211 12.38 -2.34 0.45
C LEU A 211 13.42 -2.68 -0.62
N SER A 212 13.13 -3.69 -1.43
CA SER A 212 13.91 -3.97 -2.64
C SER A 212 13.77 -2.81 -3.61
N SER A 213 14.91 -2.24 -3.99
CA SER A 213 15.00 -1.22 -5.04
C SER A 213 14.86 -1.84 -6.42
#